data_9d5d15ff0540265087708f4e243bec72
#
_entry.id   9d5d15ff0540265087708f4e243bec72
#
_cell.length_a   1.000
_cell.length_b   1.000
_cell.length_c   1.000
_cell.angle_alpha   90.00
_cell.angle_beta   90.00
_cell.angle_gamma   90.00
#
_symmetry.space_group_name_H-M   'P 1'
#
loop_
_entity.id
_entity.type
_entity.pdbx_description
1 polymer ?
#
loop_
_entity_poly.entity_id
_entity_poly.type
_entity_poly.pdbx_seq_one_letter_code
_entity_poly.pdbx_strand_id
1 'polypeptide(L)'
;VDVTAHAEMQAITAATNTLGGKYLTQCTLYVTVEPCVMCAGAIGWAQVKRVVYGASDEKRGFTVFAPKALHPKCTVSSGVLESDCRELMQSFFAKKR
;
A
#
# COMPACT_ATOMS: atom_id res chain seq x y z
N VAL A 1 6.56 17.96 -9.22
CA VAL A 1 5.84 16.97 -8.41
C VAL A 1 5.68 15.67 -9.19
N ASP A 2 6.09 14.57 -8.61
CA ASP A 2 6.02 13.26 -9.24
C ASP A 2 4.68 12.61 -8.89
N VAL A 3 3.84 12.39 -9.90
CA VAL A 3 2.51 11.79 -9.70
C VAL A 3 2.56 10.33 -9.26
N THR A 4 3.72 9.68 -9.38
CA THR A 4 3.91 8.30 -8.90
C THR A 4 4.54 8.22 -7.52
N ALA A 5 4.81 9.35 -6.87
CA ALA A 5 5.46 9.38 -5.56
C ALA A 5 4.45 9.15 -4.42
N HIS A 6 3.71 8.05 -4.50
CA HIS A 6 2.82 7.63 -3.43
C HIS A 6 3.62 7.22 -2.19
N ALA A 7 2.99 7.30 -1.03
CA ALA A 7 3.65 6.96 0.24
C ALA A 7 4.21 5.54 0.22
N GLU A 8 3.49 4.59 -0.37
CA GLU A 8 3.92 3.19 -0.49
C GLU A 8 5.20 3.08 -1.32
N MET A 9 5.28 3.82 -2.43
CA MET A 9 6.45 3.83 -3.31
C MET A 9 7.66 4.37 -2.56
N GLN A 10 7.49 5.45 -1.82
CA GLN A 10 8.57 6.05 -1.02
C GLN A 10 9.02 5.11 0.10
N ALA A 11 8.07 4.43 0.76
CA ALA A 11 8.38 3.49 1.82
C ALA A 11 9.20 2.31 1.31
N ILE A 12 8.85 1.76 0.15
CA ILE A 12 9.58 0.66 -0.48
C ILE A 12 11.01 1.09 -0.80
N THR A 13 11.18 2.27 -1.41
CA THR A 13 12.50 2.80 -1.74
C THR A 13 13.35 3.00 -0.49
N ALA A 14 12.78 3.60 0.55
CA ALA A 14 13.49 3.83 1.81
C ALA A 14 13.89 2.51 2.48
N ALA A 15 12.99 1.53 2.50
CA ALA A 15 13.26 0.25 3.12
C ALA A 15 14.38 -0.52 2.40
N THR A 16 14.35 -0.54 1.07
CA THR A 16 15.40 -1.22 0.29
C THR A 16 16.76 -0.57 0.49
N ASN A 17 16.80 0.77 0.54
CA ASN A 17 18.04 1.49 0.79
C ASN A 17 18.59 1.24 2.20
N THR A 18 17.72 1.24 3.20
CA THR A 18 18.11 1.07 4.60
C THR A 18 18.56 -0.36 4.90
N LEU A 19 17.82 -1.35 4.40
CA LEU A 19 18.10 -2.75 4.67
C LEU A 19 19.20 -3.32 3.76
N GLY A 20 19.55 -2.61 2.70
CA GLY A 20 20.57 -3.04 1.76
C GLY A 20 20.22 -4.32 1.01
N GLY A 21 18.97 -4.74 1.06
CA GLY A 21 18.51 -5.96 0.41
C GLY A 21 17.71 -5.65 -0.84
N LYS A 22 17.65 -6.63 -1.74
CA LYS A 22 16.92 -6.51 -2.99
C LYS A 22 15.41 -6.71 -2.78
N TYR A 23 15.05 -7.59 -1.86
CA TYR A 23 13.66 -7.96 -1.61
C TYR A 23 13.29 -7.72 -0.14
N LEU A 24 12.01 -7.40 0.09
CA LEU A 24 11.48 -7.10 1.41
C LEU A 24 10.71 -8.29 1.98
N THR A 25 11.29 -9.47 1.89
CA THR A 25 10.64 -10.75 2.23
C THR A 25 10.34 -10.93 3.72
N GLN A 26 10.85 -10.06 4.57
CA GLN A 26 10.60 -10.11 6.02
C GLN A 26 9.93 -8.85 6.53
N CYS A 27 9.43 -8.01 5.63
CA CYS A 27 8.84 -6.72 5.99
C CYS A 27 7.32 -6.76 5.93
N THR A 28 6.70 -5.97 6.79
CA THR A 28 5.26 -5.71 6.76
C THR A 28 5.04 -4.24 6.39
N LEU A 29 4.17 -4.00 5.43
CA LEU A 29 3.78 -2.65 5.03
C LEU A 29 2.42 -2.33 5.62
N TYR A 30 2.35 -1.24 6.38
CA TYR A 30 1.10 -0.72 6.95
C TYR A 30 0.69 0.53 6.19
N VAL A 31 -0.53 0.55 5.67
CA VAL A 31 -1.07 1.72 4.97
C VAL A 31 -2.50 1.99 5.42
N THR A 32 -2.90 3.26 5.38
CA THR A 32 -4.25 3.65 5.81
C THR A 32 -5.32 3.24 4.81
N VAL A 33 -5.01 3.34 3.52
CA VAL A 33 -5.94 3.01 2.44
C VAL A 33 -5.32 1.94 1.56
N GLU A 34 -6.16 1.06 1.04
CA GLU A 34 -5.79 0.00 0.12
C GLU A 34 -4.87 0.54 -1.00
N PRO A 35 -3.72 -0.11 -1.27
CA PRO A 35 -2.83 0.32 -2.34
C PRO A 35 -3.51 0.31 -3.71
N CYS A 36 -3.16 1.27 -4.56
CA CYS A 36 -3.59 1.28 -5.95
C CYS A 36 -2.83 0.20 -6.75
N VAL A 37 -3.22 0.01 -8.00
CA VAL A 37 -2.60 -1.00 -8.87
C VAL A 37 -1.08 -0.78 -9.03
N MET A 38 -0.65 0.47 -9.19
CA MET A 38 0.77 0.78 -9.32
C MET A 38 1.56 0.36 -8.08
N CYS A 39 1.07 0.76 -6.90
CA CYS A 39 1.74 0.42 -5.64
C CYS A 39 1.68 -1.07 -5.36
N ALA A 40 0.56 -1.73 -5.66
CA ALA A 40 0.44 -3.18 -5.50
C ALA A 40 1.44 -3.92 -6.39
N GLY A 41 1.64 -3.46 -7.61
CA GLY A 41 2.66 -4.00 -8.51
C GLY A 41 4.06 -3.88 -7.92
N ALA A 42 4.39 -2.69 -7.39
CA ALA A 42 5.68 -2.46 -6.75
C ALA A 42 5.86 -3.32 -5.50
N ILE A 43 4.83 -3.46 -4.68
CA ILE A 43 4.83 -4.33 -3.50
C ILE A 43 5.09 -5.78 -3.92
N GLY A 44 4.45 -6.23 -5.00
CA GLY A 44 4.65 -7.58 -5.54
C GLY A 44 6.08 -7.80 -6.01
N TRP A 45 6.64 -6.86 -6.75
CA TRP A 45 8.03 -6.95 -7.22
C TRP A 45 9.04 -6.90 -6.07
N ALA A 46 8.77 -6.12 -5.04
CA ALA A 46 9.63 -6.04 -3.85
C ALA A 46 9.47 -7.27 -2.94
N GLN A 47 8.48 -8.11 -3.19
CA GLN A 47 8.20 -9.32 -2.42
C GLN A 47 7.97 -9.04 -0.93
N VAL A 48 7.23 -7.99 -0.63
CA VAL A 48 6.84 -7.67 0.75
C VAL A 48 6.08 -8.86 1.34
N LYS A 49 6.43 -9.23 2.57
CA LYS A 49 5.86 -10.41 3.23
C LYS A 49 4.38 -10.23 3.56
N ARG A 50 4.00 -9.05 4.04
CA ARG A 50 2.65 -8.79 4.51
C ARG A 50 2.25 -7.35 4.25
N VAL A 51 1.01 -7.15 3.84
CA VAL A 51 0.40 -5.82 3.70
C VAL A 51 -0.79 -5.73 4.63
N VAL A 52 -0.85 -4.66 5.42
CA VAL A 52 -1.97 -4.38 6.32
C VAL A 52 -2.54 -3.03 5.95
N TYR A 53 -3.83 -2.98 5.60
CA TYR A 53 -4.47 -1.69 5.33
C TYR A 53 -5.80 -1.56 6.06
N GLY A 54 -6.22 -0.29 6.25
CA GLY A 54 -7.44 0.01 6.97
C GLY A 54 -8.65 0.04 6.04
N ALA A 55 -8.76 1.09 5.25
CA ALA A 55 -9.92 1.31 4.40
C ALA A 55 -9.72 0.78 2.99
N SER A 56 -10.74 0.13 2.44
CA SER A 56 -10.75 -0.29 1.04
C SER A 56 -10.97 0.90 0.12
N ASP A 57 -10.36 0.87 -1.06
CA ASP A 57 -10.61 1.84 -2.11
C ASP A 57 -11.42 1.17 -3.22
N GLU A 58 -12.71 1.44 -3.24
CA GLU A 58 -13.63 0.79 -4.17
C GLU A 58 -13.45 1.25 -5.62
N LYS A 59 -12.76 2.36 -5.82
CA LYS A 59 -12.55 2.94 -7.16
C LYS A 59 -11.21 2.56 -7.75
N ARG A 60 -10.13 2.62 -6.97
CA ARG A 60 -8.77 2.48 -7.47
C ARG A 60 -7.94 1.42 -6.74
N GLY A 61 -8.52 0.72 -5.78
CA GLY A 61 -7.83 -0.31 -5.04
C GLY A 61 -7.39 -1.46 -5.95
N PHE A 62 -6.27 -2.08 -5.60
CA PHE A 62 -5.74 -3.17 -6.42
C PHE A 62 -6.68 -4.39 -6.49
N THR A 63 -7.48 -4.60 -5.45
CA THR A 63 -8.43 -5.73 -5.45
C THR A 63 -9.49 -5.61 -6.52
N VAL A 64 -9.78 -4.38 -6.98
CA VAL A 64 -10.75 -4.14 -8.06
C VAL A 64 -10.17 -4.50 -9.42
N PHE A 65 -8.94 -4.09 -9.69
CA PHE A 65 -8.34 -4.19 -11.02
C PHE A 65 -7.32 -5.29 -11.18
N ALA A 66 -6.56 -5.58 -10.14
CA ALA A 66 -5.45 -6.53 -10.22
C ALA A 66 -5.30 -7.28 -8.89
N PRO A 67 -6.29 -8.12 -8.53
CA PRO A 67 -6.28 -8.81 -7.23
C PRO A 67 -5.09 -9.75 -7.03
N LYS A 68 -4.40 -10.11 -8.10
CA LYS A 68 -3.22 -10.98 -8.04
C LYS A 68 -1.90 -10.23 -8.22
N ALA A 69 -1.90 -8.90 -8.09
CA ALA A 69 -0.69 -8.09 -8.28
C ALA A 69 0.37 -8.34 -7.22
N LEU A 70 -0.02 -8.71 -6.01
CA LEU A 70 0.92 -8.99 -4.93
C LEU A 70 1.60 -10.34 -5.14
N HIS A 71 2.78 -10.49 -4.53
CA HIS A 71 3.50 -11.77 -4.59
C HIS A 71 2.62 -12.89 -4.00
N PRO A 72 2.64 -14.10 -4.59
CA PRO A 72 1.78 -15.21 -4.11
C PRO A 72 1.98 -15.55 -2.63
N LYS A 73 3.15 -15.28 -2.08
CA LYS A 73 3.43 -15.53 -0.66
C LYS A 73 3.08 -14.35 0.25
N CYS A 74 2.66 -13.23 -0.31
CA CYS A 74 2.29 -12.06 0.48
C CYS A 74 0.94 -12.30 1.15
N THR A 75 0.88 -12.05 2.45
CA THR A 75 -0.39 -12.09 3.18
C THR A 75 -0.97 -10.69 3.28
N VAL A 76 -2.30 -10.60 3.27
CA VAL A 76 -3.01 -9.32 3.31
C VAL A 76 -3.99 -9.33 4.46
N SER A 77 -3.96 -8.26 5.26
CA SER A 77 -4.98 -8.01 6.28
C SER A 77 -5.62 -6.66 5.97
N SER A 78 -6.94 -6.61 5.96
CA SER A 78 -7.70 -5.40 5.66
C SER A 78 -8.68 -5.10 6.79
N GLY A 79 -9.26 -3.90 6.74
CA GLY A 79 -10.28 -3.49 7.71
C GLY A 79 -9.74 -3.11 9.08
N VAL A 80 -8.42 -3.01 9.23
CA VAL A 80 -7.80 -2.62 10.51
C VAL A 80 -8.04 -1.13 10.72
N LEU A 81 -8.79 -0.78 11.78
CA LEU A 81 -9.20 0.60 12.05
C LEU A 81 -9.85 1.26 10.82
N GLU A 82 -10.68 0.49 10.12
CA GLU A 82 -11.23 0.92 8.82
C GLU A 82 -11.96 2.25 8.90
N SER A 83 -12.82 2.44 9.90
CA SER A 83 -13.58 3.69 10.05
C SER A 83 -12.67 4.88 10.31
N ASP A 84 -11.68 4.71 11.18
CA ASP A 84 -10.73 5.77 11.50
C ASP A 84 -9.88 6.14 10.28
N CYS A 85 -9.42 5.14 9.54
CA CYS A 85 -8.62 5.37 8.33
C CYS A 85 -9.44 6.08 7.25
N ARG A 86 -10.69 5.65 7.05
CA ARG A 86 -11.60 6.27 6.07
C ARG A 86 -11.89 7.71 6.45
N GLU A 87 -12.18 7.98 7.70
CA GLU A 87 -12.46 9.33 8.20
C GLU A 87 -11.25 10.24 8.04
N LEU A 88 -10.06 9.76 8.37
CA LEU A 88 -8.83 10.50 8.21
C LEU A 88 -8.61 10.92 6.75
N MET A 89 -8.82 10.02 5.81
CA MET A 89 -8.64 10.31 4.40
C MET A 89 -9.71 11.26 3.87
N GLN A 90 -10.96 11.10 4.29
CA GLN A 90 -12.04 12.00 3.89
C GLN A 90 -11.78 13.43 4.40
N SER A 91 -11.34 13.57 5.63
CA SER A 91 -11.00 14.87 6.21
C SER A 91 -9.84 15.53 5.48
N PHE A 92 -8.82 14.75 5.14
CA PHE A 92 -7.66 15.24 4.40
C PHE A 92 -8.07 15.79 3.03
N PHE A 93 -8.84 15.03 2.27
CA PHE A 93 -9.26 15.47 0.94
C PHE A 93 -10.26 16.62 0.99
N ALA A 94 -11.12 16.68 2.00
CA ALA A 94 -12.04 17.79 2.19
C ALA A 94 -11.29 19.11 2.41
N LYS A 95 -10.17 19.07 3.13
CA LYS A 95 -9.35 20.26 3.36
C LYS A 95 -8.59 20.75 2.13
N LYS A 96 -8.39 19.87 1.15
CA LYS A 96 -7.65 20.18 -0.06
C LYS A 96 -8.52 20.85 -1.15
N ARG A 97 -9.81 20.90 -0.95
CA ARG A 97 -10.73 21.49 -1.93
C ARG A 97 -10.90 22.99 -1.76
#